data_774511c3673eab5cef89dc32ec482ea2
#
_entry.id   774511c3673eab5cef89dc32ec482ea2
#
_cell.length_a   1.000
_cell.length_b   1.000
_cell.length_c   1.000
_cell.angle_alpha   90.00
_cell.angle_beta   90.00
_cell.angle_gamma   90.00
#
_symmetry.space_group_name_H-M   'P 1'
#
loop_
_entity.id
_entity.type
_entity.pdbx_description
1 polymer ?
#
loop_
_entity_poly.entity_id
_entity_poly.type
_entity_poly.pdbx_seq_one_letter_code
_entity_poly.pdbx_strand_id
1 'polypeptide(L)'
;DTPPASVFAVYDELKKDAPKHEFTLGIVDDVTHLSLEEKAVPGVAPAGTIECKFWGLGGDGTVGANKNSTKIIGDHTDKYIQAYFQYDSKKTGGVTVSHLRFGDQPIKSSYYINKADFVACHVPAYITKHFPIVRDVKPGGVFLINCQWDDAELSHHLDAASKRYIAKNNIQVYTINAIDLAKQIGMGKRTNTILQSAFFSLAKVLPETEALQYMKDAATHSYLKKGQDVVDMNHKAIDLGATAYKKFDVPADWADAKDETVTTKLTGREGVVKQVEDIMFPVGRMDGDSLPVSAFLPHVDGQFEQGAAAYEKRGVSVSVPTWDASKCIQCNNCAYVCPHATIRPFALTEEEAAKAPAAAKIVDVKAGKGKGVYKYTMAVSPLDCMGCGVCVGVCPVGALTMVGQEEEAAQQDVFDYCVAEVAPKADMQDNTVKGSQFKQPYLEFSGSCAGCAETSYARLVTQLFGDRMYISNATGCSSIWGGPAATSPYCTDKNGHGPAWANSLFEDNAEHGLGMYLGQEATRNRLADLTRQLIAVEWARPELKEAAQKWLDTMADGAANKTASADYIKALESSIATVDELAGIEKFKAHAEELKAKGEKFCDCDACKLVAAILKDKEYLEKKSIWIFGGDG
;
A
#
# COMPACT_ATOMS: atom_id res chain seq x y z
N ASP A 1 12.02 15.78 -8.42
CA ASP A 1 12.05 16.79 -9.49
C ASP A 1 12.74 18.05 -8.97
N THR A 2 13.43 18.80 -9.84
CA THR A 2 14.07 20.09 -9.52
C THR A 2 13.37 21.18 -10.32
N PRO A 3 12.31 21.80 -9.76
CA PRO A 3 11.57 22.84 -10.45
C PRO A 3 12.39 24.14 -10.57
N PRO A 4 11.99 25.06 -11.44
CA PRO A 4 12.68 26.35 -11.57
C PRO A 4 12.86 27.11 -10.25
N ALA A 5 11.90 27.03 -9.33
CA ALA A 5 12.01 27.66 -8.01
C ALA A 5 13.25 27.21 -7.23
N SER A 6 13.54 25.91 -7.24
CA SER A 6 14.76 25.35 -6.60
C SER A 6 16.05 25.92 -7.23
N VAL A 7 16.06 26.01 -8.57
CA VAL A 7 17.21 26.60 -9.30
C VAL A 7 17.40 28.07 -8.93
N PHE A 8 16.33 28.85 -8.91
CA PHE A 8 16.39 30.26 -8.51
C PHE A 8 16.86 30.42 -7.05
N ALA A 9 16.41 29.52 -6.14
CA ALA A 9 16.84 29.55 -4.74
C ALA A 9 18.37 29.38 -4.61
N VAL A 10 18.99 28.51 -5.41
CA VAL A 10 20.45 28.34 -5.44
C VAL A 10 21.15 29.62 -5.93
N TYR A 11 20.66 30.24 -7.01
CA TYR A 11 21.24 31.49 -7.51
C TYR A 11 21.04 32.66 -6.55
N ASP A 12 19.96 32.70 -5.81
CA ASP A 12 19.73 33.70 -4.78
C ASP A 12 20.65 33.48 -3.57
N GLU A 13 20.90 32.22 -3.19
CA GLU A 13 21.86 31.89 -2.14
C GLU A 13 23.30 32.34 -2.51
N LEU A 14 23.71 32.12 -3.75
CA LEU A 14 25.02 32.53 -4.25
C LEU A 14 25.25 34.04 -4.25
N LYS A 15 24.20 34.86 -4.19
CA LYS A 15 24.29 36.34 -4.12
C LYS A 15 24.53 36.86 -2.70
N LYS A 16 24.44 36.02 -1.69
CA LYS A 16 24.64 36.42 -0.28
C LYS A 16 26.12 36.64 0.02
N ASP A 17 26.43 37.51 0.96
CA ASP A 17 27.81 37.76 1.42
C ASP A 17 28.47 36.51 2.03
N ALA A 18 27.65 35.64 2.65
CA ALA A 18 28.07 34.36 3.21
C ALA A 18 27.08 33.27 2.81
N PRO A 19 27.23 32.73 1.60
CA PRO A 19 26.34 31.66 1.12
C PRO A 19 26.53 30.36 1.92
N LYS A 20 25.46 29.60 2.10
CA LYS A 20 25.54 28.25 2.70
C LYS A 20 26.40 27.35 1.82
N HIS A 21 27.32 26.63 2.42
CA HIS A 21 28.19 25.67 1.71
C HIS A 21 27.45 24.33 1.45
N GLU A 22 26.63 23.90 2.41
CA GLU A 22 25.79 22.71 2.34
C GLU A 22 24.33 23.12 2.52
N PHE A 23 23.43 22.61 1.67
CA PHE A 23 22.00 22.91 1.74
C PHE A 23 21.17 21.82 1.08
N THR A 24 19.88 21.81 1.38
CA THR A 24 18.88 20.98 0.72
C THR A 24 17.86 21.84 -0.03
N LEU A 25 17.13 21.25 -0.96
CA LEU A 25 16.10 21.89 -1.78
C LEU A 25 14.81 21.06 -1.77
N GLY A 26 13.67 21.71 -1.79
CA GLY A 26 12.36 21.05 -1.87
C GLY A 26 12.01 20.20 -0.65
N ILE A 27 12.68 20.42 0.48
CA ILE A 27 12.51 19.66 1.73
C ILE A 27 12.15 20.62 2.85
N VAL A 28 11.19 20.24 3.68
CA VAL A 28 10.84 20.96 4.92
C VAL A 28 11.80 20.48 6.03
N ASP A 29 12.99 21.07 6.07
CA ASP A 29 14.04 20.72 7.03
C ASP A 29 13.91 21.50 8.33
N ASP A 30 13.17 20.95 9.27
CA ASP A 30 12.94 21.46 10.61
C ASP A 30 13.94 20.89 11.64
N VAL A 31 14.92 20.09 11.21
CA VAL A 31 15.94 19.46 12.06
C VAL A 31 17.28 20.16 11.93
N THR A 32 17.81 20.29 10.70
CA THR A 32 19.11 20.93 10.49
C THR A 32 19.02 22.35 9.93
N HIS A 33 17.83 22.76 9.47
CA HIS A 33 17.54 24.08 8.88
C HIS A 33 18.46 24.47 7.72
N LEU A 34 18.89 23.47 6.95
CA LEU A 34 19.77 23.66 5.79
C LEU A 34 19.01 23.93 4.49
N SER A 35 17.68 23.70 4.45
CA SER A 35 16.88 23.97 3.26
C SER A 35 16.94 25.44 2.85
N LEU A 36 17.05 25.68 1.56
CA LEU A 36 16.91 27.00 0.97
C LEU A 36 15.42 27.35 0.82
N GLU A 37 15.10 28.62 1.03
CA GLU A 37 13.75 29.14 0.80
C GLU A 37 13.47 29.23 -0.71
N GLU A 38 12.48 28.49 -1.18
CA GLU A 38 12.00 28.54 -2.56
C GLU A 38 10.89 29.57 -2.68
N LYS A 39 11.11 30.57 -3.53
CA LYS A 39 10.12 31.62 -3.81
C LYS A 39 9.34 31.27 -5.08
N ALA A 40 8.10 31.72 -5.14
CA ALA A 40 7.32 31.64 -6.37
C ALA A 40 8.05 32.37 -7.51
N VAL A 41 8.30 31.67 -8.61
CA VAL A 41 8.93 32.23 -9.81
C VAL A 41 7.90 32.30 -10.94
N PRO A 42 8.05 33.24 -11.88
CA PRO A 42 7.21 33.28 -13.08
C PRO A 42 7.39 31.98 -13.88
N GLY A 43 6.36 31.62 -14.65
CA GLY A 43 6.46 30.50 -15.58
C GLY A 43 7.64 30.69 -16.54
N VAL A 44 8.49 29.67 -16.64
CA VAL A 44 9.69 29.69 -17.51
C VAL A 44 9.47 28.94 -18.83
N ALA A 45 8.28 28.37 -19.04
CA ALA A 45 7.88 27.86 -20.34
C ALA A 45 7.73 29.02 -21.34
N PRO A 46 8.07 28.81 -22.64
CA PRO A 46 7.87 29.84 -23.65
C PRO A 46 6.42 30.36 -23.66
N ALA A 47 6.26 31.68 -23.98
CA ALA A 47 4.94 32.26 -24.07
C ALA A 47 4.06 31.51 -25.10
N GLY A 48 2.79 31.28 -24.76
CA GLY A 48 1.87 30.52 -25.60
C GLY A 48 1.98 28.99 -25.45
N THR A 49 2.85 28.48 -24.56
CA THR A 49 2.86 27.05 -24.23
C THR A 49 1.59 26.69 -23.44
N ILE A 50 0.87 25.70 -23.93
CA ILE A 50 -0.26 25.08 -23.22
C ILE A 50 0.27 23.91 -22.40
N GLU A 51 0.00 23.90 -21.10
CA GLU A 51 0.44 22.88 -20.15
C GLU A 51 -0.76 22.06 -19.68
N CYS A 52 -0.69 20.74 -19.83
CA CYS A 52 -1.75 19.81 -19.47
C CYS A 52 -1.24 18.74 -18.53
N LYS A 53 -2.05 18.39 -17.51
CA LYS A 53 -1.70 17.37 -16.53
C LYS A 53 -2.85 16.37 -16.35
N PHE A 54 -2.54 15.08 -16.36
CA PHE A 54 -3.55 14.04 -16.29
C PHE A 54 -3.22 13.07 -15.17
N TRP A 55 -4.13 12.91 -14.24
CA TRP A 55 -4.07 11.97 -13.14
C TRP A 55 -4.85 10.72 -13.48
N GLY A 56 -4.17 9.62 -13.68
CA GLY A 56 -4.73 8.32 -14.06
C GLY A 56 -4.26 7.20 -13.15
N LEU A 57 -4.67 6.00 -13.51
CA LEU A 57 -4.38 4.78 -12.77
C LEU A 57 -3.56 3.82 -13.62
N GLY A 58 -2.59 3.16 -13.02
CA GLY A 58 -1.81 2.14 -13.70
C GLY A 58 -2.70 1.04 -14.29
N GLY A 59 -2.70 0.92 -15.62
CA GLY A 59 -3.51 -0.04 -16.37
C GLY A 59 -4.86 0.48 -16.87
N ASP A 60 -5.26 1.72 -16.60
CA ASP A 60 -6.52 2.32 -17.08
C ASP A 60 -6.47 2.81 -18.54
N GLY A 61 -5.27 2.89 -19.14
CA GLY A 61 -5.06 3.35 -20.50
C GLY A 61 -4.81 4.86 -20.64
N THR A 62 -4.81 5.63 -19.57
CA THR A 62 -4.55 7.09 -19.57
C THR A 62 -3.22 7.44 -20.24
N VAL A 63 -2.14 6.76 -19.87
CA VAL A 63 -0.81 7.01 -20.45
C VAL A 63 -0.80 6.72 -21.96
N GLY A 64 -1.45 5.62 -22.39
CA GLY A 64 -1.59 5.27 -23.81
C GLY A 64 -2.36 6.33 -24.60
N ALA A 65 -3.48 6.82 -24.05
CA ALA A 65 -4.27 7.89 -24.66
C ALA A 65 -3.47 9.19 -24.79
N ASN A 66 -2.71 9.56 -23.75
CA ASN A 66 -1.88 10.76 -23.74
C ASN A 66 -0.71 10.68 -24.75
N LYS A 67 -0.07 9.50 -24.87
CA LYS A 67 0.90 9.24 -25.96
C LYS A 67 0.27 9.39 -27.35
N ASN A 68 -0.94 8.89 -27.52
CA ASN A 68 -1.68 9.05 -28.77
C ASN A 68 -2.05 10.52 -29.04
N SER A 69 -2.49 11.26 -28.00
CA SER A 69 -2.76 12.71 -28.14
C SER A 69 -1.50 13.48 -28.58
N THR A 70 -0.36 13.18 -27.97
CA THR A 70 0.94 13.78 -28.33
C THR A 70 1.29 13.51 -29.79
N LYS A 71 1.08 12.25 -30.24
CA LYS A 71 1.32 11.85 -31.62
C LYS A 71 0.38 12.57 -32.58
N ILE A 72 -0.91 12.64 -32.30
CA ILE A 72 -1.89 13.34 -33.13
C ILE A 72 -1.50 14.82 -33.31
N ILE A 73 -1.17 15.50 -32.20
CA ILE A 73 -0.79 16.91 -32.26
C ILE A 73 0.52 17.08 -33.07
N GLY A 74 1.51 16.20 -32.88
CA GLY A 74 2.79 16.28 -33.58
C GLY A 74 2.72 15.95 -35.05
N ASP A 75 1.89 14.99 -35.45
CA ASP A 75 1.75 14.58 -36.84
C ASP A 75 0.93 15.59 -37.68
N HIS A 76 0.11 16.42 -37.03
CA HIS A 76 -0.88 17.27 -37.72
C HIS A 76 -0.71 18.77 -37.44
N THR A 77 0.33 19.17 -36.70
CA THR A 77 0.63 20.59 -36.43
C THR A 77 2.13 20.85 -36.44
N ASP A 78 2.51 22.12 -36.58
CA ASP A 78 3.91 22.57 -36.43
C ASP A 78 4.29 22.85 -34.97
N LYS A 79 3.49 22.41 -34.00
CA LYS A 79 3.76 22.65 -32.58
C LYS A 79 4.93 21.82 -32.07
N TYR A 80 5.75 22.45 -31.23
CA TYR A 80 6.70 21.73 -30.39
C TYR A 80 5.95 21.02 -29.27
N ILE A 81 6.39 19.79 -28.95
CA ILE A 81 5.74 18.91 -28.01
C ILE A 81 6.75 18.39 -27.00
N GLN A 82 6.34 18.37 -25.75
CA GLN A 82 7.05 17.67 -24.69
C GLN A 82 6.08 16.82 -23.88
N ALA A 83 6.42 15.59 -23.63
CA ALA A 83 5.64 14.69 -22.80
C ALA A 83 6.53 13.98 -21.76
N TYR A 84 6.07 13.91 -20.54
CA TYR A 84 6.68 13.14 -19.47
C TYR A 84 5.62 12.35 -18.71
N PHE A 85 5.96 11.13 -18.32
CA PHE A 85 5.03 10.22 -17.63
C PHE A 85 5.64 9.77 -16.32
N GLN A 86 5.01 10.15 -15.22
CA GLN A 86 5.37 9.78 -13.87
C GLN A 86 4.56 8.56 -13.45
N TYR A 87 5.21 7.61 -12.79
CA TYR A 87 4.61 6.36 -12.33
C TYR A 87 4.87 6.16 -10.85
N ASP A 88 3.89 5.58 -10.15
CA ASP A 88 4.07 4.99 -8.83
C ASP A 88 4.82 3.65 -8.94
N SER A 89 5.39 3.18 -7.85
CA SER A 89 6.02 1.87 -7.73
C SER A 89 5.02 0.70 -7.88
N LYS A 90 3.74 0.93 -7.58
CA LYS A 90 2.69 -0.09 -7.72
C LYS A 90 2.40 -0.40 -9.19
N LYS A 91 2.42 -1.69 -9.56
CA LYS A 91 2.26 -2.14 -10.96
C LYS A 91 0.83 -1.99 -11.46
N THR A 92 -0.16 -2.38 -10.68
CA THR A 92 -1.57 -2.21 -11.00
C THR A 92 -2.20 -1.28 -9.97
N GLY A 93 -2.98 -0.32 -10.45
CA GLY A 93 -3.65 0.62 -9.57
C GLY A 93 -2.70 1.61 -8.88
N GLY A 94 -1.46 1.75 -9.35
CA GLY A 94 -0.57 2.82 -8.96
C GLY A 94 -0.95 4.14 -9.62
N VAL A 95 -0.61 5.26 -9.00
CA VAL A 95 -0.86 6.59 -9.56
C VAL A 95 -0.01 6.80 -10.81
N THR A 96 -0.60 7.32 -11.88
CA THR A 96 0.13 7.81 -13.04
C THR A 96 -0.17 9.28 -13.26
N VAL A 97 0.87 10.08 -13.52
CA VAL A 97 0.70 11.50 -13.86
C VAL A 97 1.37 11.77 -15.20
N SER A 98 0.58 12.22 -16.18
CA SER A 98 1.09 12.61 -17.49
C SER A 98 1.22 14.14 -17.55
N HIS A 99 2.39 14.61 -17.98
CA HIS A 99 2.71 16.03 -18.13
C HIS A 99 2.91 16.31 -19.62
N LEU A 100 2.04 17.09 -20.23
CA LEU A 100 2.11 17.42 -21.66
C LEU A 100 2.24 18.93 -21.86
N ARG A 101 3.20 19.33 -22.71
CA ARG A 101 3.39 20.73 -23.13
C ARG A 101 3.30 20.82 -24.64
N PHE A 102 2.59 21.83 -25.11
CA PHE A 102 2.41 22.11 -26.54
C PHE A 102 2.62 23.61 -26.78
N GLY A 103 3.44 23.99 -27.75
CA GLY A 103 3.73 25.40 -28.00
C GLY A 103 4.28 25.66 -29.39
N ASP A 104 4.29 26.94 -29.80
CA ASP A 104 4.79 27.37 -31.10
C ASP A 104 6.30 27.67 -31.07
N GLN A 105 6.95 27.48 -29.93
CA GLN A 105 8.37 27.66 -29.73
C GLN A 105 9.02 26.41 -29.12
N PRO A 106 10.33 26.17 -29.32
CA PRO A 106 11.04 25.04 -28.75
C PRO A 106 10.88 24.96 -27.23
N ILE A 107 10.38 23.83 -26.71
CA ILE A 107 10.17 23.58 -25.29
C ILE A 107 11.43 22.95 -24.71
N LYS A 108 12.05 23.62 -23.73
CA LYS A 108 13.26 23.16 -23.03
C LYS A 108 13.03 22.97 -21.53
N SER A 109 11.79 22.69 -21.14
CA SER A 109 11.36 22.56 -19.73
C SER A 109 11.62 21.14 -19.23
N SER A 110 12.78 20.90 -18.60
CA SER A 110 13.21 19.59 -18.08
C SER A 110 12.68 19.31 -16.65
N TYR A 111 11.49 19.77 -16.33
CA TYR A 111 10.84 19.64 -15.02
C TYR A 111 9.36 19.32 -15.19
N TYR A 112 8.73 18.78 -14.15
CA TYR A 112 7.31 18.47 -14.13
C TYR A 112 6.44 19.74 -14.20
N ILE A 113 5.24 19.61 -14.72
CA ILE A 113 4.25 20.68 -14.72
C ILE A 113 3.69 20.80 -13.30
N ASN A 114 3.93 21.93 -12.64
CA ASN A 114 3.38 22.23 -11.32
C ASN A 114 2.04 22.95 -11.42
N LYS A 115 1.84 23.77 -12.46
CA LYS A 115 0.61 24.50 -12.74
C LYS A 115 0.24 24.33 -14.21
N ALA A 116 -0.93 23.80 -14.48
CA ALA A 116 -1.41 23.48 -15.82
C ALA A 116 -2.65 24.30 -16.22
N ASP A 117 -2.77 24.55 -17.51
CA ASP A 117 -3.96 25.20 -18.11
C ASP A 117 -5.15 24.25 -18.12
N PHE A 118 -4.86 22.93 -18.25
CA PHE A 118 -5.84 21.85 -18.20
C PHE A 118 -5.36 20.73 -17.26
N VAL A 119 -6.20 20.33 -16.31
CA VAL A 119 -5.96 19.18 -15.42
C VAL A 119 -7.14 18.23 -15.51
N ALA A 120 -6.86 16.93 -15.68
CA ALA A 120 -7.87 15.90 -15.66
C ALA A 120 -7.62 14.89 -14.54
N CYS A 121 -8.67 14.60 -13.75
CA CYS A 121 -8.72 13.50 -12.81
C CYS A 121 -9.56 12.37 -13.40
N HIS A 122 -8.90 11.29 -13.83
CA HIS A 122 -9.58 10.15 -14.44
C HIS A 122 -10.14 9.15 -13.43
N VAL A 123 -9.74 9.25 -12.16
CA VAL A 123 -10.03 8.29 -11.08
C VAL A 123 -10.83 8.96 -9.97
N PRO A 124 -12.12 8.65 -9.81
CA PRO A 124 -12.96 9.25 -8.76
C PRO A 124 -12.38 9.10 -7.35
N ALA A 125 -11.76 7.95 -7.07
CA ALA A 125 -11.15 7.66 -5.78
C ALA A 125 -10.08 8.69 -5.34
N TYR A 126 -9.42 9.38 -6.27
CA TYR A 126 -8.45 10.43 -5.90
C TYR A 126 -9.11 11.66 -5.29
N ILE A 127 -10.35 11.96 -5.70
CA ILE A 127 -11.12 13.05 -5.10
C ILE A 127 -11.56 12.66 -3.68
N THR A 128 -12.15 11.47 -3.49
CA THR A 128 -12.61 11.00 -2.17
C THR A 128 -11.47 10.77 -1.18
N LYS A 129 -10.25 10.55 -1.67
CA LYS A 129 -9.02 10.40 -0.86
C LYS A 129 -8.24 11.71 -0.72
N HIS A 130 -8.80 12.82 -1.17
CA HIS A 130 -8.25 14.16 -1.00
C HIS A 130 -6.84 14.34 -1.56
N PHE A 131 -6.58 13.78 -2.76
CA PHE A 131 -5.36 14.08 -3.50
C PHE A 131 -5.32 15.57 -3.86
N PRO A 132 -4.16 16.26 -3.78
CA PRO A 132 -4.06 17.71 -3.98
C PRO A 132 -4.15 18.15 -5.46
N ILE A 133 -4.88 17.42 -6.31
CA ILE A 133 -4.94 17.59 -7.77
C ILE A 133 -5.40 18.98 -8.18
N VAL A 134 -6.36 19.53 -7.46
CA VAL A 134 -6.92 20.87 -7.77
C VAL A 134 -5.84 21.96 -7.71
N ARG A 135 -4.84 21.80 -6.85
CA ARG A 135 -3.72 22.73 -6.72
C ARG A 135 -2.85 22.82 -7.97
N ASP A 136 -2.94 21.83 -8.86
CA ASP A 136 -2.22 21.81 -10.13
C ASP A 136 -2.81 22.75 -11.18
N VAL A 137 -4.04 23.21 -11.02
CA VAL A 137 -4.75 24.05 -12.00
C VAL A 137 -4.30 25.50 -11.88
N LYS A 138 -3.92 26.13 -12.99
CA LYS A 138 -3.67 27.59 -13.05
C LYS A 138 -4.97 28.38 -12.77
N PRO A 139 -4.89 29.59 -12.21
CA PRO A 139 -6.05 30.46 -12.13
C PRO A 139 -6.75 30.61 -13.47
N GLY A 140 -8.08 30.43 -13.51
CA GLY A 140 -8.90 30.42 -14.73
C GLY A 140 -8.78 29.15 -15.59
N GLY A 141 -7.95 28.20 -15.20
CA GLY A 141 -7.74 26.93 -15.92
C GLY A 141 -8.93 25.97 -15.83
N VAL A 142 -8.82 24.87 -16.55
CA VAL A 142 -9.87 23.82 -16.65
C VAL A 142 -9.52 22.63 -15.78
N PHE A 143 -10.50 22.18 -15.00
CA PHE A 143 -10.43 20.94 -14.21
C PHE A 143 -11.53 19.98 -14.65
N LEU A 144 -11.16 18.85 -15.27
CA LEU A 144 -12.07 17.79 -15.69
C LEU A 144 -12.02 16.62 -14.69
N ILE A 145 -13.19 16.19 -14.21
CA ILE A 145 -13.31 15.05 -13.28
C ILE A 145 -14.14 13.95 -13.95
N ASN A 146 -13.57 12.74 -14.06
CA ASN A 146 -14.33 11.55 -14.42
C ASN A 146 -15.00 10.98 -13.16
N CYS A 147 -16.32 11.11 -13.07
CA CYS A 147 -17.09 10.59 -11.95
C CYS A 147 -18.54 10.27 -12.35
N GLN A 148 -19.20 9.47 -11.52
CA GLN A 148 -20.61 9.10 -11.67
C GLN A 148 -21.53 9.98 -10.81
N TRP A 149 -20.97 10.93 -10.09
CA TRP A 149 -21.64 11.77 -9.09
C TRP A 149 -22.50 12.87 -9.74
N ASP A 150 -23.61 13.16 -9.10
CA ASP A 150 -24.34 14.40 -9.37
C ASP A 150 -23.62 15.61 -8.71
N ASP A 151 -24.19 16.80 -8.90
CA ASP A 151 -23.57 18.04 -8.41
C ASP A 151 -23.51 18.13 -6.88
N ALA A 152 -24.47 17.52 -6.18
CA ALA A 152 -24.51 17.51 -4.73
C ALA A 152 -23.47 16.50 -4.17
N GLU A 153 -23.37 15.33 -4.78
CA GLU A 153 -22.38 14.31 -4.43
C GLU A 153 -20.96 14.81 -4.72
N LEU A 154 -20.71 15.45 -5.87
CA LEU A 154 -19.42 16.06 -6.17
C LEU A 154 -19.05 17.10 -5.11
N SER A 155 -20.00 17.96 -4.74
CA SER A 155 -19.79 18.95 -3.69
C SER A 155 -19.47 18.31 -2.34
N HIS A 156 -20.08 17.17 -2.03
CA HIS A 156 -19.77 16.41 -0.80
C HIS A 156 -18.36 15.81 -0.81
N HIS A 157 -17.91 15.27 -1.95
CA HIS A 157 -16.64 14.57 -2.05
C HIS A 157 -15.41 15.49 -2.12
N LEU A 158 -15.57 16.75 -2.54
CA LEU A 158 -14.47 17.72 -2.56
C LEU A 158 -14.21 18.25 -1.14
N ASP A 159 -12.95 18.23 -0.73
CA ASP A 159 -12.53 18.85 0.55
C ASP A 159 -12.62 20.37 0.52
N ALA A 160 -12.65 20.98 1.69
CA ALA A 160 -12.79 22.44 1.82
C ALA A 160 -11.61 23.22 1.21
N ALA A 161 -10.39 22.69 1.26
CA ALA A 161 -9.22 23.33 0.67
C ALA A 161 -9.33 23.37 -0.87
N SER A 162 -9.77 22.27 -1.48
CA SER A 162 -10.07 22.17 -2.91
C SER A 162 -11.19 23.13 -3.32
N LYS A 163 -12.30 23.17 -2.56
CA LYS A 163 -13.41 24.11 -2.80
C LYS A 163 -12.93 25.57 -2.78
N ARG A 164 -12.19 25.96 -1.73
CA ARG A 164 -11.62 27.31 -1.62
C ARG A 164 -10.69 27.65 -2.78
N TYR A 165 -9.84 26.70 -3.20
CA TYR A 165 -8.93 26.91 -4.32
C TYR A 165 -9.69 27.13 -5.63
N ILE A 166 -10.68 26.28 -5.93
CA ILE A 166 -11.53 26.37 -7.11
C ILE A 166 -12.21 27.75 -7.19
N ALA A 167 -12.88 28.16 -6.12
CA ALA A 167 -13.63 29.42 -6.10
C ALA A 167 -12.72 30.65 -6.20
N LYS A 168 -11.62 30.70 -5.40
CA LYS A 168 -10.71 31.85 -5.37
C LYS A 168 -9.89 32.04 -6.65
N ASN A 169 -9.67 30.97 -7.40
CA ASN A 169 -8.89 31.00 -8.64
C ASN A 169 -9.75 30.91 -9.91
N ASN A 170 -11.08 31.01 -9.81
CA ASN A 170 -12.01 30.93 -10.93
C ASN A 170 -11.79 29.69 -11.83
N ILE A 171 -11.54 28.53 -11.22
CA ILE A 171 -11.30 27.27 -11.95
C ILE A 171 -12.59 26.85 -12.66
N GLN A 172 -12.47 26.50 -13.94
CA GLN A 172 -13.58 25.98 -14.74
C GLN A 172 -13.70 24.47 -14.51
N VAL A 173 -14.67 24.06 -13.69
CA VAL A 173 -14.88 22.64 -13.35
C VAL A 173 -15.83 21.98 -14.35
N TYR A 174 -15.45 20.83 -14.83
CA TYR A 174 -16.26 19.95 -15.69
C TYR A 174 -16.30 18.54 -15.13
N THR A 175 -17.43 17.85 -15.30
CA THR A 175 -17.60 16.44 -14.97
C THR A 175 -17.95 15.63 -16.21
N ILE A 176 -17.56 14.35 -16.24
CA ILE A 176 -17.94 13.39 -17.27
C ILE A 176 -18.10 12.01 -16.63
N ASN A 177 -19.17 11.30 -16.94
CA ASN A 177 -19.36 9.90 -16.51
C ASN A 177 -18.90 8.95 -17.61
N ALA A 178 -17.58 8.89 -17.86
CA ALA A 178 -17.01 8.01 -18.89
C ALA A 178 -17.15 6.52 -18.52
N ILE A 179 -17.32 6.19 -17.24
CA ILE A 179 -17.47 4.81 -16.76
C ILE A 179 -18.76 4.18 -17.30
N ASP A 180 -19.89 4.83 -17.12
CA ASP A 180 -21.17 4.30 -17.59
C ASP A 180 -21.32 4.43 -19.11
N LEU A 181 -20.79 5.49 -19.69
CA LEU A 181 -20.72 5.63 -21.14
C LEU A 181 -19.97 4.46 -21.79
N ALA A 182 -18.81 4.08 -21.26
CA ALA A 182 -18.03 2.95 -21.76
C ALA A 182 -18.79 1.62 -21.62
N LYS A 183 -19.50 1.40 -20.51
CA LYS A 183 -20.37 0.23 -20.33
C LYS A 183 -21.50 0.19 -21.38
N GLN A 184 -22.19 1.31 -21.58
CA GLN A 184 -23.33 1.43 -22.52
C GLN A 184 -22.96 1.13 -23.97
N ILE A 185 -21.75 1.48 -24.40
CA ILE A 185 -21.28 1.23 -25.77
C ILE A 185 -20.52 -0.09 -25.94
N GLY A 186 -20.45 -0.92 -24.88
CA GLY A 186 -19.77 -2.22 -24.92
C GLY A 186 -18.26 -2.20 -24.74
N MET A 187 -17.67 -1.06 -24.36
CA MET A 187 -16.24 -0.94 -24.10
C MET A 187 -15.82 -1.40 -22.67
N GLY A 188 -16.78 -1.73 -21.81
CA GLY A 188 -16.54 -2.22 -20.45
C GLY A 188 -15.79 -1.18 -19.59
N LYS A 189 -14.56 -1.48 -19.19
CA LYS A 189 -13.73 -0.60 -18.34
C LYS A 189 -12.93 0.47 -19.11
N ARG A 190 -13.01 0.51 -20.45
CA ARG A 190 -12.12 1.33 -21.29
C ARG A 190 -12.67 2.74 -21.47
N THR A 191 -12.36 3.63 -20.53
CA THR A 191 -12.80 5.03 -20.53
C THR A 191 -11.85 5.97 -21.27
N ASN A 192 -10.63 5.54 -21.52
CA ASN A 192 -9.52 6.37 -22.01
C ASN A 192 -9.81 7.11 -23.33
N THR A 193 -10.47 6.48 -24.30
CA THR A 193 -10.83 7.12 -25.58
C THR A 193 -11.87 8.24 -25.38
N ILE A 194 -12.85 8.02 -24.49
CA ILE A 194 -13.87 9.02 -24.14
C ILE A 194 -13.21 10.24 -23.48
N LEU A 195 -12.33 9.99 -22.50
CA LEU A 195 -11.63 11.05 -21.78
C LEU A 195 -10.63 11.81 -22.66
N GLN A 196 -9.97 11.12 -23.60
CA GLN A 196 -9.10 11.75 -24.60
C GLN A 196 -9.89 12.72 -25.51
N SER A 197 -11.08 12.32 -25.93
CA SER A 197 -11.95 13.18 -26.73
C SER A 197 -12.41 14.42 -25.96
N ALA A 198 -12.84 14.25 -24.69
CA ALA A 198 -13.18 15.38 -23.82
C ALA A 198 -11.99 16.34 -23.63
N PHE A 199 -10.76 15.80 -23.52
CA PHE A 199 -9.54 16.63 -23.46
C PHE A 199 -9.42 17.53 -24.70
N PHE A 200 -9.50 16.98 -25.92
CA PHE A 200 -9.37 17.78 -27.13
C PHE A 200 -10.44 18.86 -27.25
N SER A 201 -11.68 18.57 -26.85
CA SER A 201 -12.77 19.55 -26.86
C SER A 201 -12.58 20.69 -25.84
N LEU A 202 -12.07 20.39 -24.63
CA LEU A 202 -11.92 21.36 -23.55
C LEU A 202 -10.59 22.12 -23.58
N ALA A 203 -9.49 21.46 -23.88
CA ALA A 203 -8.15 22.08 -23.87
C ALA A 203 -7.86 22.91 -25.12
N LYS A 204 -8.62 22.72 -26.22
CA LYS A 204 -8.57 23.51 -27.47
C LYS A 204 -7.16 23.63 -28.06
N VAL A 205 -6.38 22.56 -27.97
CA VAL A 205 -5.02 22.50 -28.54
C VAL A 205 -5.05 22.53 -30.07
N LEU A 206 -6.11 21.93 -30.65
CA LEU A 206 -6.46 21.89 -32.07
C LEU A 206 -7.91 22.32 -32.27
N PRO A 207 -8.31 22.70 -33.52
CA PRO A 207 -9.72 22.77 -33.84
C PRO A 207 -10.43 21.45 -33.55
N GLU A 208 -11.54 21.50 -32.82
CA GLU A 208 -12.23 20.31 -32.29
C GLU A 208 -12.58 19.30 -33.40
N THR A 209 -13.15 19.78 -34.50
CA THR A 209 -13.54 18.92 -35.65
C THR A 209 -12.37 18.15 -36.25
N GLU A 210 -11.21 18.79 -36.36
CA GLU A 210 -10.00 18.18 -36.85
C GLU A 210 -9.45 17.15 -35.85
N ALA A 211 -9.38 17.54 -34.57
CA ALA A 211 -8.90 16.66 -33.51
C ALA A 211 -9.71 15.34 -33.43
N LEU A 212 -11.06 15.44 -33.49
CA LEU A 212 -11.94 14.28 -33.47
C LEU A 212 -11.77 13.40 -34.72
N GLN A 213 -11.55 14.00 -35.89
CA GLN A 213 -11.29 13.24 -37.11
C GLN A 213 -9.96 12.49 -37.01
N TYR A 214 -8.88 13.14 -36.55
CA TYR A 214 -7.58 12.48 -36.36
C TYR A 214 -7.63 11.37 -35.31
N MET A 215 -8.43 11.53 -34.26
CA MET A 215 -8.66 10.45 -33.29
C MET A 215 -9.36 9.25 -33.94
N LYS A 216 -10.38 9.49 -34.79
CA LYS A 216 -11.09 8.42 -35.52
C LYS A 216 -10.16 7.68 -36.48
N ASP A 217 -9.32 8.41 -37.21
CA ASP A 217 -8.34 7.84 -38.14
C ASP A 217 -7.31 6.99 -37.38
N ALA A 218 -6.79 7.48 -36.26
CA ALA A 218 -5.86 6.74 -35.39
C ALA A 218 -6.51 5.47 -34.80
N ALA A 219 -7.78 5.55 -34.37
CA ALA A 219 -8.54 4.42 -33.87
C ALA A 219 -8.77 3.37 -34.97
N THR A 220 -9.13 3.81 -36.16
CA THR A 220 -9.29 2.92 -37.33
C THR A 220 -7.98 2.17 -37.64
N HIS A 221 -6.86 2.91 -37.72
CA HIS A 221 -5.55 2.31 -37.95
C HIS A 221 -5.16 1.28 -36.90
N SER A 222 -5.44 1.59 -35.63
CA SER A 222 -5.04 0.75 -34.49
C SER A 222 -5.91 -0.51 -34.34
N TYR A 223 -7.19 -0.41 -34.64
CA TYR A 223 -8.17 -1.46 -34.29
C TYR A 223 -8.79 -2.20 -35.46
N LEU A 224 -8.57 -1.79 -36.70
CA LEU A 224 -9.16 -2.45 -37.88
C LEU A 224 -8.85 -3.97 -37.93
N LYS A 225 -7.66 -4.38 -37.52
CA LYS A 225 -7.26 -5.80 -37.44
C LYS A 225 -8.06 -6.59 -36.39
N LYS A 226 -8.75 -5.92 -35.48
CA LYS A 226 -9.59 -6.54 -34.43
C LYS A 226 -11.06 -6.64 -34.83
N GLY A 227 -11.42 -6.09 -35.99
CA GLY A 227 -12.77 -6.07 -36.56
C GLY A 227 -13.37 -4.66 -36.59
N GLN A 228 -14.32 -4.48 -37.56
CA GLN A 228 -15.00 -3.20 -37.75
C GLN A 228 -15.81 -2.77 -36.52
N ASP A 229 -16.45 -3.72 -35.84
CA ASP A 229 -17.23 -3.45 -34.63
C ASP A 229 -16.41 -2.75 -33.56
N VAL A 230 -15.10 -3.11 -33.43
CA VAL A 230 -14.20 -2.47 -32.48
C VAL A 230 -13.86 -1.05 -32.90
N VAL A 231 -13.69 -0.80 -34.20
CA VAL A 231 -13.50 0.54 -34.78
C VAL A 231 -14.72 1.41 -34.48
N ASP A 232 -15.92 0.90 -34.79
CA ASP A 232 -17.19 1.63 -34.64
C ASP A 232 -17.44 1.98 -33.14
N MET A 233 -17.15 1.07 -32.23
CA MET A 233 -17.20 1.36 -30.78
C MET A 233 -16.26 2.50 -30.38
N ASN A 234 -15.02 2.52 -30.90
CA ASN A 234 -14.08 3.60 -30.61
C ASN A 234 -14.52 4.93 -31.23
N HIS A 235 -15.04 4.95 -32.46
CA HIS A 235 -15.61 6.13 -33.07
C HIS A 235 -16.76 6.70 -32.23
N LYS A 236 -17.68 5.82 -31.78
CA LYS A 236 -18.78 6.23 -30.91
C LYS A 236 -18.28 6.78 -29.55
N ALA A 237 -17.21 6.20 -28.99
CA ALA A 237 -16.58 6.71 -27.77
C ALA A 237 -16.00 8.12 -27.97
N ILE A 238 -15.39 8.38 -29.13
CA ILE A 238 -14.86 9.70 -29.49
C ILE A 238 -15.99 10.73 -29.57
N ASP A 239 -17.08 10.42 -30.29
CA ASP A 239 -18.23 11.32 -30.43
C ASP A 239 -18.90 11.63 -29.08
N LEU A 240 -19.05 10.62 -28.21
CA LEU A 240 -19.61 10.80 -26.88
C LEU A 240 -18.70 11.63 -25.98
N GLY A 241 -17.38 11.40 -26.01
CA GLY A 241 -16.42 12.15 -25.21
C GLY A 241 -16.41 13.64 -25.51
N ALA A 242 -16.63 14.00 -26.78
CA ALA A 242 -16.70 15.40 -27.23
C ALA A 242 -17.93 16.16 -26.69
N THR A 243 -19.00 15.47 -26.30
CA THR A 243 -20.30 16.12 -26.00
C THR A 243 -20.88 15.79 -24.62
N ALA A 244 -20.41 14.73 -23.98
CA ALA A 244 -21.04 14.21 -22.75
C ALA A 244 -20.54 14.87 -21.45
N TYR A 245 -19.50 15.70 -21.49
CA TYR A 245 -19.06 16.44 -20.31
C TYR A 245 -20.05 17.55 -19.96
N LYS A 246 -20.15 17.87 -18.66
CA LYS A 246 -21.01 18.92 -18.13
C LYS A 246 -20.18 19.95 -17.39
N LYS A 247 -20.49 21.23 -17.55
CA LYS A 247 -19.93 22.29 -16.74
C LYS A 247 -20.59 22.25 -15.36
N PHE A 248 -19.78 22.29 -14.31
CA PHE A 248 -20.25 22.42 -12.93
C PHE A 248 -20.26 23.90 -12.55
N ASP A 249 -21.38 24.38 -12.04
CA ASP A 249 -21.51 25.75 -11.56
C ASP A 249 -20.97 25.84 -10.12
N VAL A 250 -19.80 26.46 -9.98
CA VAL A 250 -19.10 26.58 -8.70
C VAL A 250 -19.89 27.45 -7.73
N PRO A 251 -20.34 26.93 -6.56
CA PRO A 251 -21.06 27.72 -5.58
C PRO A 251 -20.20 28.85 -4.99
N ALA A 252 -20.77 30.03 -4.80
CA ALA A 252 -20.04 31.20 -4.31
C ALA A 252 -19.52 31.02 -2.87
N ASP A 253 -20.21 30.24 -2.06
CA ASP A 253 -19.85 29.94 -0.67
C ASP A 253 -18.63 29.01 -0.54
N TRP A 254 -18.20 28.38 -1.62
CA TRP A 254 -16.97 27.59 -1.62
C TRP A 254 -15.72 28.41 -1.30
N ALA A 255 -15.73 29.72 -1.57
CA ALA A 255 -14.62 30.61 -1.23
C ALA A 255 -14.32 30.63 0.28
N ASP A 256 -15.32 30.36 1.10
CA ASP A 256 -15.24 30.37 2.57
C ASP A 256 -15.52 29.00 3.19
N ALA A 257 -15.41 27.91 2.41
CA ALA A 257 -15.62 26.54 2.87
C ALA A 257 -14.73 26.24 4.08
N LYS A 258 -15.32 25.69 5.12
CA LYS A 258 -14.62 25.37 6.38
C LYS A 258 -14.14 23.93 6.37
N ASP A 259 -12.93 23.71 6.89
CA ASP A 259 -12.40 22.37 7.04
C ASP A 259 -13.26 21.56 8.02
N GLU A 260 -13.73 20.41 7.57
CA GLU A 260 -14.44 19.47 8.42
C GLU A 260 -13.43 18.65 9.22
N THR A 261 -13.60 18.58 10.53
CA THR A 261 -12.77 17.71 11.37
C THR A 261 -13.27 16.28 11.21
N VAL A 262 -12.81 15.58 10.18
CA VAL A 262 -13.08 14.14 10.05
C VAL A 262 -12.16 13.40 11.01
N THR A 263 -12.69 13.00 12.17
CA THR A 263 -11.98 12.17 13.16
C THR A 263 -12.33 10.69 12.98
N THR A 264 -12.06 10.12 11.82
CA THR A 264 -12.07 8.66 11.71
C THR A 264 -10.81 8.16 12.40
N LYS A 265 -10.94 7.72 13.64
CA LYS A 265 -9.81 7.16 14.39
C LYS A 265 -9.48 5.79 13.83
N LEU A 266 -8.28 5.64 13.28
CA LEU A 266 -7.77 4.33 12.87
C LEU A 266 -7.62 3.41 14.10
N THR A 267 -7.83 2.12 13.87
CA THR A 267 -7.65 1.08 14.89
C THR A 267 -6.50 0.17 14.48
N GLY A 268 -5.71 -0.31 15.45
CA GLY A 268 -4.58 -1.20 15.20
C GLY A 268 -3.45 -0.98 16.19
N ARG A 269 -2.26 -1.52 15.89
CA ARG A 269 -1.04 -1.27 16.70
C ARG A 269 -0.64 0.20 16.60
N GLU A 270 -0.36 0.83 17.74
CA GLU A 270 -0.09 2.27 17.83
C GLU A 270 1.01 2.73 16.86
N GLY A 271 2.14 2.00 16.78
CA GLY A 271 3.23 2.35 15.85
C GLY A 271 2.81 2.32 14.39
N VAL A 272 2.01 1.32 13.97
CA VAL A 272 1.50 1.22 12.59
C VAL A 272 0.54 2.37 12.29
N VAL A 273 -0.42 2.64 13.20
CA VAL A 273 -1.39 3.72 13.03
C VAL A 273 -0.67 5.06 12.88
N LYS A 274 0.30 5.33 13.77
CA LYS A 274 1.09 6.56 13.70
C LYS A 274 1.86 6.69 12.37
N GLN A 275 2.54 5.64 11.92
CA GLN A 275 3.24 5.64 10.63
C GLN A 275 2.28 5.87 9.46
N VAL A 276 1.09 5.27 9.52
CA VAL A 276 0.05 5.42 8.48
C VAL A 276 -0.44 6.87 8.40
N GLU A 277 -0.75 7.48 9.53
CA GLU A 277 -1.25 8.86 9.60
C GLU A 277 -0.16 9.88 9.23
N ASP A 278 1.03 9.73 9.80
CA ASP A 278 2.11 10.72 9.68
C ASP A 278 2.85 10.64 8.35
N ILE A 279 3.00 9.46 7.75
CA ILE A 279 3.85 9.25 6.56
C ILE A 279 3.08 8.62 5.40
N MET A 280 2.42 7.46 5.60
CA MET A 280 1.85 6.70 4.51
C MET A 280 0.75 7.46 3.76
N PHE A 281 -0.18 8.09 4.48
CA PHE A 281 -1.27 8.83 3.84
C PHE A 281 -0.79 10.06 3.06
N PRO A 282 0.08 10.94 3.58
CA PRO A 282 0.63 12.04 2.81
C PRO A 282 1.39 11.56 1.55
N VAL A 283 2.29 10.58 1.71
CA VAL A 283 3.05 10.01 0.59
C VAL A 283 2.11 9.35 -0.43
N GLY A 284 1.13 8.56 0.03
CA GLY A 284 0.15 7.88 -0.83
C GLY A 284 -0.74 8.84 -1.64
N ARG A 285 -0.97 10.06 -1.12
CA ARG A 285 -1.69 11.13 -1.82
C ARG A 285 -0.81 12.00 -2.70
N MET A 286 0.48 11.66 -2.87
CA MET A 286 1.45 12.48 -3.61
C MET A 286 1.70 13.87 -2.98
N ASP A 287 1.58 13.98 -1.66
CA ASP A 287 1.83 15.18 -0.85
C ASP A 287 3.02 14.98 0.11
N GLY A 288 3.89 14.00 -0.18
CA GLY A 288 5.04 13.65 0.65
C GLY A 288 6.06 14.78 0.82
N ASP A 289 6.16 15.68 -0.18
CA ASP A 289 7.07 16.84 -0.12
C ASP A 289 6.66 17.85 0.97
N SER A 290 5.42 17.79 1.48
CA SER A 290 4.95 18.62 2.58
C SER A 290 5.43 18.13 3.95
N LEU A 291 5.95 16.89 4.05
CA LEU A 291 6.38 16.30 5.30
C LEU A 291 7.68 16.94 5.81
N PRO A 292 7.74 17.31 7.10
CA PRO A 292 8.99 17.77 7.70
C PRO A 292 9.97 16.60 7.90
N VAL A 293 11.26 16.88 7.90
CA VAL A 293 12.32 15.88 8.15
C VAL A 293 12.10 15.18 9.50
N SER A 294 11.60 15.91 10.51
CA SER A 294 11.30 15.36 11.84
C SER A 294 10.28 14.22 11.82
N ALA A 295 9.40 14.14 10.82
CA ALA A 295 8.47 13.03 10.68
C ALA A 295 9.18 11.67 10.50
N PHE A 296 10.41 11.66 9.98
CA PHE A 296 11.21 10.48 9.74
C PHE A 296 12.20 10.14 10.86
N LEU A 297 12.32 10.96 11.91
CA LEU A 297 13.21 10.69 13.04
C LEU A 297 12.95 9.33 13.73
N PRO A 298 11.69 8.84 13.86
CA PRO A 298 11.45 7.51 14.40
C PRO A 298 12.00 6.37 13.54
N HIS A 299 12.39 6.65 12.27
CA HIS A 299 12.80 5.69 11.26
C HIS A 299 14.25 5.91 10.79
N VAL A 300 15.11 6.57 11.57
CA VAL A 300 16.51 6.89 11.21
C VAL A 300 17.38 5.66 10.99
N ASP A 301 17.00 4.52 11.57
CA ASP A 301 17.64 3.22 11.39
C ASP A 301 17.11 2.45 10.15
N GLY A 302 16.17 3.04 9.38
CA GLY A 302 15.55 2.42 8.22
C GLY A 302 14.45 1.41 8.54
N GLN A 303 14.05 1.26 9.81
CA GLN A 303 12.97 0.36 10.19
C GLN A 303 11.61 1.04 10.05
N PHE A 304 10.67 0.33 9.43
CA PHE A 304 9.26 0.71 9.30
C PHE A 304 8.36 -0.40 9.83
N GLU A 305 7.22 0.00 10.37
CA GLU A 305 6.22 -0.94 10.89
C GLU A 305 5.59 -1.77 9.75
N GLN A 306 5.39 -3.04 10.02
CA GLN A 306 4.71 -3.95 9.09
C GLN A 306 3.20 -3.86 9.20
N GLY A 307 2.49 -4.12 8.08
CA GLY A 307 1.03 -4.17 8.03
C GLY A 307 0.37 -2.87 7.59
N ALA A 308 1.14 -1.85 7.22
CA ALA A 308 0.59 -0.56 6.78
C ALA A 308 -0.27 -0.67 5.50
N ALA A 309 0.01 -1.62 4.59
CA ALA A 309 -0.78 -1.83 3.38
C ALA A 309 -2.27 -2.11 3.65
N ALA A 310 -2.63 -2.66 4.82
CA ALA A 310 -4.02 -2.90 5.20
C ALA A 310 -4.86 -1.61 5.33
N TYR A 311 -4.22 -0.46 5.51
CA TYR A 311 -4.87 0.85 5.66
C TYR A 311 -4.99 1.62 4.35
N GLU A 312 -4.36 1.18 3.27
CA GLU A 312 -4.43 1.89 1.99
C GLU A 312 -5.84 1.92 1.40
N LYS A 313 -6.56 0.80 1.42
CA LYS A 313 -7.93 0.68 0.93
C LYS A 313 -8.12 1.40 -0.40
N ARG A 314 -7.30 1.05 -1.41
CA ARG A 314 -7.15 1.83 -2.66
C ARG A 314 -8.43 1.97 -3.47
N GLY A 315 -9.32 0.97 -3.45
CA GLY A 315 -10.61 1.02 -4.13
C GLY A 315 -10.51 1.10 -5.66
N VAL A 316 -9.43 0.59 -6.24
CA VAL A 316 -9.10 0.77 -7.67
C VAL A 316 -9.81 -0.18 -8.62
N SER A 317 -10.49 -1.18 -8.12
CA SER A 317 -11.17 -2.17 -8.96
C SER A 317 -12.58 -1.71 -9.32
N VAL A 318 -12.90 -1.72 -10.62
CA VAL A 318 -14.28 -1.46 -11.09
C VAL A 318 -15.23 -2.61 -10.76
N SER A 319 -14.70 -3.84 -10.65
CA SER A 319 -15.49 -5.02 -10.32
C SER A 319 -14.74 -5.97 -9.41
N VAL A 320 -15.46 -6.57 -8.47
CA VAL A 320 -14.95 -7.48 -7.45
C VAL A 320 -15.74 -8.79 -7.45
N PRO A 321 -15.19 -9.90 -6.91
CA PRO A 321 -15.93 -11.14 -6.84
C PRO A 321 -17.02 -11.08 -5.77
N THR A 322 -18.27 -11.42 -6.13
CA THR A 322 -19.31 -11.78 -5.17
C THR A 322 -19.35 -13.29 -4.98
N TRP A 323 -19.64 -13.73 -3.75
CA TRP A 323 -19.66 -15.14 -3.36
C TRP A 323 -21.09 -15.68 -3.18
N ASP A 324 -21.40 -16.77 -3.93
CA ASP A 324 -22.63 -17.55 -3.76
C ASP A 324 -22.37 -18.75 -2.83
N ALA A 325 -22.76 -18.62 -1.59
CA ALA A 325 -22.60 -19.64 -0.55
C ALA A 325 -23.32 -20.96 -0.88
N SER A 326 -24.44 -20.91 -1.64
CA SER A 326 -25.24 -22.08 -1.99
C SER A 326 -24.52 -23.04 -2.92
N LYS A 327 -23.75 -22.49 -3.88
CA LYS A 327 -22.96 -23.26 -4.86
C LYS A 327 -21.59 -23.68 -4.32
N CYS A 328 -21.04 -22.96 -3.36
CA CYS A 328 -19.69 -23.13 -2.89
C CYS A 328 -19.46 -24.52 -2.26
N ILE A 329 -18.43 -25.24 -2.70
CA ILE A 329 -17.99 -26.52 -2.14
C ILE A 329 -16.90 -26.37 -1.07
N GLN A 330 -16.50 -25.16 -0.73
CA GLN A 330 -15.50 -24.82 0.29
C GLN A 330 -14.11 -25.45 0.03
N CYS A 331 -13.67 -25.51 -1.22
CA CYS A 331 -12.34 -26.01 -1.58
C CYS A 331 -11.21 -25.01 -1.30
N ASN A 332 -11.53 -23.71 -1.13
CA ASN A 332 -10.62 -22.59 -0.89
C ASN A 332 -9.62 -22.31 -2.04
N ASN A 333 -9.83 -22.87 -3.24
CA ASN A 333 -8.97 -22.59 -4.39
C ASN A 333 -8.91 -21.11 -4.74
N CYS A 334 -10.02 -20.39 -4.58
CA CYS A 334 -10.08 -18.94 -4.83
C CYS A 334 -9.14 -18.14 -3.91
N ALA A 335 -9.09 -18.48 -2.64
CA ALA A 335 -8.14 -17.89 -1.68
C ALA A 335 -6.70 -18.32 -1.99
N TYR A 336 -6.51 -19.61 -2.32
CA TYR A 336 -5.19 -20.18 -2.62
C TYR A 336 -4.47 -19.47 -3.77
N VAL A 337 -5.19 -19.06 -4.81
CA VAL A 337 -4.62 -18.38 -5.98
C VAL A 337 -4.65 -16.84 -5.89
N CYS A 338 -5.28 -16.27 -4.86
CA CYS A 338 -5.38 -14.82 -4.75
C CYS A 338 -4.00 -14.20 -4.43
N PRO A 339 -3.42 -13.37 -5.34
CA PRO A 339 -2.10 -12.80 -5.12
C PRO A 339 -2.08 -11.72 -4.04
N HIS A 340 -3.24 -11.12 -3.74
CA HIS A 340 -3.33 -9.97 -2.83
C HIS A 340 -3.99 -10.32 -1.48
N ALA A 341 -4.34 -11.60 -1.25
CA ALA A 341 -5.02 -12.06 -0.03
C ALA A 341 -6.34 -11.32 0.28
N THR A 342 -7.07 -10.88 -0.74
CA THR A 342 -8.32 -10.11 -0.61
C THR A 342 -9.58 -10.97 -0.55
N ILE A 343 -9.45 -12.26 -0.79
CA ILE A 343 -10.52 -13.26 -0.61
C ILE A 343 -10.01 -14.36 0.32
N ARG A 344 -10.65 -14.51 1.47
CA ARG A 344 -10.20 -15.42 2.54
C ARG A 344 -11.35 -16.22 3.13
N PRO A 345 -11.15 -17.54 3.36
CA PRO A 345 -12.09 -18.34 4.14
C PRO A 345 -11.84 -18.16 5.63
N PHE A 346 -12.92 -18.11 6.40
CA PHE A 346 -12.84 -18.12 7.85
C PHE A 346 -13.69 -19.24 8.43
N ALA A 347 -13.17 -19.90 9.47
CA ALA A 347 -13.89 -20.83 10.31
C ALA A 347 -14.28 -20.11 11.59
N LEU A 348 -15.57 -20.01 11.86
CA LEU A 348 -16.13 -19.26 12.99
C LEU A 348 -16.73 -20.21 14.01
N THR A 349 -16.60 -19.90 15.30
CA THR A 349 -17.45 -20.48 16.33
C THR A 349 -18.88 -19.92 16.21
N GLU A 350 -19.83 -20.53 16.90
CA GLU A 350 -21.21 -19.99 16.94
C GLU A 350 -21.26 -18.57 17.51
N GLU A 351 -20.39 -18.27 18.49
CA GLU A 351 -20.31 -16.95 19.09
C GLU A 351 -19.72 -15.90 18.11
N GLU A 352 -18.64 -16.25 17.40
CA GLU A 352 -18.05 -15.39 16.36
C GLU A 352 -19.05 -15.17 15.21
N ALA A 353 -19.79 -16.20 14.81
CA ALA A 353 -20.83 -16.10 13.79
C ALA A 353 -21.99 -15.19 14.19
N ALA A 354 -22.39 -15.23 15.46
CA ALA A 354 -23.48 -14.40 15.98
C ALA A 354 -23.12 -12.90 16.06
N LYS A 355 -21.84 -12.55 16.15
CA LYS A 355 -21.34 -11.17 16.20
C LYS A 355 -21.00 -10.60 14.82
N ALA A 356 -21.02 -11.43 13.78
CA ALA A 356 -20.65 -10.99 12.43
C ALA A 356 -21.61 -9.95 11.87
N PRO A 357 -21.12 -9.01 11.03
CA PRO A 357 -21.98 -8.03 10.37
C PRO A 357 -23.13 -8.69 9.59
N ALA A 358 -24.27 -8.01 9.48
CA ALA A 358 -25.48 -8.53 8.84
C ALA A 358 -25.28 -8.95 7.36
N ALA A 359 -24.30 -8.36 6.67
CA ALA A 359 -23.93 -8.71 5.30
C ALA A 359 -23.15 -10.03 5.20
N ALA A 360 -22.74 -10.64 6.32
CA ALA A 360 -21.96 -11.87 6.32
C ALA A 360 -22.82 -13.06 5.86
N LYS A 361 -22.37 -13.74 4.81
CA LYS A 361 -22.98 -14.98 4.32
C LYS A 361 -22.33 -16.15 5.08
N ILE A 362 -23.02 -16.70 6.08
CA ILE A 362 -22.49 -17.75 6.97
C ILE A 362 -23.21 -19.08 6.72
N VAL A 363 -22.43 -20.15 6.55
CA VAL A 363 -22.94 -21.52 6.32
C VAL A 363 -22.16 -22.52 7.16
N ASP A 364 -22.63 -23.76 7.28
CA ASP A 364 -21.89 -24.81 7.97
C ASP A 364 -20.63 -25.25 7.20
N VAL A 365 -19.59 -25.66 7.91
CA VAL A 365 -18.45 -26.31 7.28
C VAL A 365 -18.87 -27.67 6.71
N LYS A 366 -18.73 -27.85 5.38
CA LYS A 366 -19.25 -29.03 4.65
C LYS A 366 -18.43 -30.31 4.86
N ALA A 367 -17.11 -30.18 5.03
CA ALA A 367 -16.23 -31.35 5.14
C ALA A 367 -14.91 -31.04 5.87
N GLY A 368 -14.25 -32.06 6.38
CA GLY A 368 -12.98 -31.97 7.10
C GLY A 368 -13.16 -31.80 8.60
N LYS A 369 -12.08 -31.48 9.32
CA LYS A 369 -12.06 -31.40 10.79
C LYS A 369 -13.02 -30.36 11.38
N GLY A 370 -13.32 -29.30 10.65
CA GLY A 370 -14.27 -28.28 11.10
C GLY A 370 -15.74 -28.63 10.91
N LYS A 371 -16.10 -29.78 10.28
CA LYS A 371 -17.49 -30.17 10.05
C LYS A 371 -18.22 -30.46 11.36
N GLY A 372 -19.35 -29.79 11.55
CA GLY A 372 -20.16 -29.92 12.78
C GLY A 372 -19.57 -29.19 14.00
N VAL A 373 -18.44 -28.49 13.83
CA VAL A 373 -17.77 -27.71 14.88
C VAL A 373 -17.80 -26.22 14.57
N TYR A 374 -17.57 -25.83 13.31
CA TYR A 374 -17.46 -24.45 12.91
C TYR A 374 -18.46 -24.06 11.82
N LYS A 375 -18.80 -22.79 11.80
CA LYS A 375 -19.40 -22.11 10.65
C LYS A 375 -18.32 -21.67 9.66
N TYR A 376 -18.71 -21.41 8.42
CA TYR A 376 -17.83 -21.02 7.33
C TYR A 376 -18.33 -19.73 6.65
N THR A 377 -17.45 -18.81 6.39
CA THR A 377 -17.68 -17.69 5.47
C THR A 377 -16.49 -17.51 4.53
N MET A 378 -16.76 -16.97 3.34
CA MET A 378 -15.74 -16.50 2.40
C MET A 378 -15.83 -14.97 2.37
N ALA A 379 -14.93 -14.30 3.07
CA ALA A 379 -14.89 -12.84 3.11
C ALA A 379 -14.07 -12.28 1.94
N VAL A 380 -14.56 -11.21 1.36
CA VAL A 380 -13.89 -10.46 0.29
C VAL A 380 -13.65 -9.03 0.77
N SER A 381 -12.44 -8.49 0.55
CA SER A 381 -12.15 -7.07 0.72
C SER A 381 -12.31 -6.36 -0.63
N PRO A 382 -13.42 -5.65 -0.89
CA PRO A 382 -13.65 -4.98 -2.16
C PRO A 382 -12.69 -3.79 -2.37
N LEU A 383 -12.28 -3.10 -1.32
CA LEU A 383 -11.38 -1.95 -1.43
C LEU A 383 -9.91 -2.34 -1.69
N ASP A 384 -9.51 -3.56 -1.33
CA ASP A 384 -8.15 -4.07 -1.56
C ASP A 384 -8.07 -4.96 -2.80
N CYS A 385 -9.21 -5.40 -3.36
CA CYS A 385 -9.28 -6.25 -4.53
C CYS A 385 -8.81 -5.51 -5.79
N MET A 386 -7.98 -6.18 -6.61
CA MET A 386 -7.46 -5.65 -7.88
C MET A 386 -8.32 -6.02 -9.10
N GLY A 387 -9.43 -6.74 -8.92
CA GLY A 387 -10.37 -7.10 -9.99
C GLY A 387 -9.79 -8.00 -11.08
N CYS A 388 -8.77 -8.79 -10.80
CA CYS A 388 -8.09 -9.65 -11.78
C CYS A 388 -8.93 -10.84 -12.27
N GLY A 389 -9.92 -11.28 -11.49
CA GLY A 389 -10.81 -12.39 -11.84
C GLY A 389 -10.21 -13.80 -11.70
N VAL A 390 -8.95 -13.95 -11.27
CA VAL A 390 -8.29 -15.27 -11.12
C VAL A 390 -9.09 -16.22 -10.21
N CYS A 391 -9.64 -15.69 -9.11
CA CYS A 391 -10.48 -16.45 -8.18
C CYS A 391 -11.77 -17.01 -8.83
N VAL A 392 -12.35 -16.25 -9.77
CA VAL A 392 -13.53 -16.69 -10.56
C VAL A 392 -13.12 -17.79 -11.53
N GLY A 393 -11.99 -17.61 -12.24
CA GLY A 393 -11.49 -18.57 -13.23
C GLY A 393 -11.15 -19.96 -12.66
N VAL A 394 -10.73 -20.03 -11.39
CA VAL A 394 -10.39 -21.33 -10.75
C VAL A 394 -11.55 -21.96 -9.98
N CYS A 395 -12.71 -21.30 -9.90
CA CYS A 395 -13.85 -21.84 -9.16
C CYS A 395 -14.54 -22.96 -9.95
N PRO A 396 -14.44 -24.25 -9.49
CA PRO A 396 -14.91 -25.38 -10.30
C PRO A 396 -16.43 -25.47 -10.39
N VAL A 397 -17.17 -24.71 -9.58
CA VAL A 397 -18.64 -24.77 -9.48
C VAL A 397 -19.29 -23.41 -9.76
N GLY A 398 -18.52 -22.42 -10.22
CA GLY A 398 -19.06 -21.09 -10.53
C GLY A 398 -19.71 -20.39 -9.34
N ALA A 399 -19.18 -20.60 -8.14
CA ALA A 399 -19.66 -19.93 -6.92
C ALA A 399 -19.16 -18.48 -6.77
N LEU A 400 -18.39 -17.99 -7.71
CA LEU A 400 -17.89 -16.62 -7.76
C LEU A 400 -18.21 -15.99 -9.12
N THR A 401 -18.70 -14.75 -9.09
CA THR A 401 -18.93 -13.93 -10.29
C THR A 401 -18.45 -12.51 -10.02
N MET A 402 -18.02 -11.78 -11.07
CA MET A 402 -17.61 -10.39 -10.93
C MET A 402 -18.83 -9.47 -10.99
N VAL A 403 -18.97 -8.59 -10.03
CA VAL A 403 -20.03 -7.55 -9.94
C VAL A 403 -19.39 -6.18 -9.74
N GLY A 404 -20.17 -5.11 -9.79
CA GLY A 404 -19.68 -3.76 -9.46
C GLY A 404 -19.13 -3.70 -8.04
N GLN A 405 -18.06 -2.93 -7.81
CA GLN A 405 -17.45 -2.82 -6.47
C GLN A 405 -18.46 -2.29 -5.44
N GLU A 406 -19.30 -1.35 -5.83
CA GLU A 406 -20.32 -0.73 -4.98
C GLU A 406 -21.38 -1.75 -4.51
N GLU A 407 -21.70 -2.75 -5.33
CA GLU A 407 -22.66 -3.81 -4.97
C GLU A 407 -22.16 -4.70 -3.81
N GLU A 408 -20.84 -4.79 -3.65
CA GLU A 408 -20.19 -5.57 -2.57
C GLU A 408 -19.58 -4.68 -1.48
N ALA A 409 -19.88 -3.38 -1.43
CA ALA A 409 -19.28 -2.45 -0.46
C ALA A 409 -19.43 -2.93 1.01
N ALA A 410 -20.60 -3.49 1.37
CA ALA A 410 -20.85 -4.01 2.69
C ALA A 410 -19.98 -5.23 3.07
N GLN A 411 -19.34 -5.88 2.11
CA GLN A 411 -18.41 -6.98 2.39
C GLN A 411 -17.08 -6.49 2.99
N GLN A 412 -16.76 -5.20 2.91
CA GLN A 412 -15.59 -4.65 3.59
C GLN A 412 -15.70 -4.82 5.11
N ASP A 413 -16.85 -4.49 5.68
CA ASP A 413 -17.09 -4.65 7.13
C ASP A 413 -17.02 -6.13 7.56
N VAL A 414 -17.49 -7.04 6.71
CA VAL A 414 -17.39 -8.48 6.95
C VAL A 414 -15.94 -8.94 6.94
N PHE A 415 -15.15 -8.48 5.97
CA PHE A 415 -13.75 -8.83 5.88
C PHE A 415 -12.95 -8.29 7.08
N ASP A 416 -13.15 -7.02 7.39
CA ASP A 416 -12.46 -6.35 8.49
C ASP A 416 -12.82 -6.99 9.85
N TYR A 417 -14.11 -7.32 10.08
CA TYR A 417 -14.54 -8.11 11.24
C TYR A 417 -13.83 -9.46 11.31
N CYS A 418 -13.82 -10.21 10.20
CA CYS A 418 -13.21 -11.55 10.21
C CYS A 418 -11.70 -11.50 10.50
N VAL A 419 -10.99 -10.50 9.99
CA VAL A 419 -9.55 -10.31 10.26
C VAL A 419 -9.31 -9.87 11.71
N ALA A 420 -10.14 -8.97 12.23
CA ALA A 420 -9.95 -8.42 13.56
C ALA A 420 -10.41 -9.36 14.69
N GLU A 421 -11.55 -10.03 14.53
CA GLU A 421 -12.25 -10.69 15.64
C GLU A 421 -12.19 -12.22 15.58
N VAL A 422 -12.11 -12.82 14.38
CA VAL A 422 -12.12 -14.28 14.27
C VAL A 422 -10.75 -14.86 14.62
N ALA A 423 -10.70 -15.69 15.65
CA ALA A 423 -9.48 -16.31 16.10
C ALA A 423 -9.03 -17.44 15.16
N PRO A 424 -7.72 -17.63 14.91
CA PRO A 424 -7.20 -18.80 14.19
C PRO A 424 -7.61 -20.12 14.87
N LYS A 425 -7.96 -21.13 14.05
CA LYS A 425 -8.38 -22.46 14.55
C LYS A 425 -7.21 -23.44 14.40
N ALA A 426 -6.57 -23.79 15.51
CA ALA A 426 -5.37 -24.62 15.54
C ALA A 426 -5.59 -26.07 15.04
N ASP A 427 -6.82 -26.56 15.07
CA ASP A 427 -7.19 -27.90 14.64
C ASP A 427 -7.44 -28.03 13.12
N MET A 428 -7.41 -26.92 12.37
CA MET A 428 -7.49 -26.96 10.91
C MET A 428 -6.16 -27.44 10.31
N GLN A 429 -6.24 -28.46 9.43
CA GLN A 429 -5.04 -29.03 8.79
C GLN A 429 -4.42 -28.06 7.79
N ASP A 430 -3.16 -27.70 7.98
CA ASP A 430 -2.42 -26.77 7.11
C ASP A 430 -1.64 -27.44 5.96
N ASN A 431 -1.58 -28.77 5.95
CA ASN A 431 -0.92 -29.57 4.92
C ASN A 431 -1.81 -29.90 3.71
N THR A 432 -2.93 -29.20 3.56
CA THR A 432 -3.85 -29.31 2.42
C THR A 432 -4.15 -27.94 1.84
N VAL A 433 -4.49 -27.87 0.56
CA VAL A 433 -4.92 -26.60 -0.08
C VAL A 433 -6.04 -25.94 0.72
N LYS A 434 -7.09 -26.70 1.05
CA LYS A 434 -8.23 -26.18 1.82
C LYS A 434 -7.80 -25.66 3.19
N GLY A 435 -7.05 -26.42 3.92
CA GLY A 435 -6.73 -26.11 5.32
C GLY A 435 -5.70 -25.02 5.49
N SER A 436 -4.69 -24.94 4.60
CA SER A 436 -3.68 -23.88 4.62
C SER A 436 -4.27 -22.49 4.53
N GLN A 437 -5.41 -22.33 3.85
CA GLN A 437 -6.03 -21.04 3.61
C GLN A 437 -6.79 -20.47 4.82
N PHE A 438 -7.03 -21.27 5.87
CA PHE A 438 -7.54 -20.76 7.15
C PHE A 438 -6.45 -20.09 8.02
N LYS A 439 -5.16 -20.26 7.65
CA LYS A 439 -4.08 -19.51 8.28
C LYS A 439 -4.05 -18.06 7.79
N GLN A 440 -3.62 -17.16 8.66
CA GLN A 440 -3.38 -15.77 8.29
C GLN A 440 -2.25 -15.71 7.25
N PRO A 441 -2.43 -15.02 6.12
CA PRO A 441 -1.32 -14.63 5.26
C PRO A 441 -0.53 -13.48 5.92
N TYR A 442 0.81 -13.56 5.87
CA TYR A 442 1.68 -12.48 6.33
C TYR A 442 2.22 -11.64 5.18
N LEU A 443 1.67 -11.82 3.99
CA LEU A 443 1.80 -10.95 2.81
C LEU A 443 0.41 -10.67 2.29
N GLU A 444 0.00 -9.39 2.30
CA GLU A 444 -1.34 -8.98 1.92
C GLU A 444 -1.34 -7.61 1.24
N PHE A 445 -2.30 -7.39 0.35
CA PHE A 445 -2.55 -6.10 -0.31
C PHE A 445 -1.33 -5.47 -0.98
N SER A 446 -0.43 -6.30 -1.51
CA SER A 446 0.80 -5.85 -2.17
C SER A 446 0.52 -5.02 -3.42
N GLY A 447 1.49 -4.17 -3.81
CA GLY A 447 1.46 -3.39 -5.05
C GLY A 447 1.77 -4.18 -6.32
N SER A 448 1.71 -5.51 -6.31
CA SER A 448 1.98 -6.37 -7.47
C SER A 448 0.93 -6.24 -8.57
N CYS A 449 1.23 -6.80 -9.73
CA CYS A 449 0.28 -6.84 -10.86
C CYS A 449 -1.01 -7.57 -10.48
N ALA A 450 -2.14 -7.14 -11.07
CA ALA A 450 -3.39 -7.88 -10.97
C ALA A 450 -3.21 -9.30 -11.53
N GLY A 451 -3.45 -10.33 -10.72
CA GLY A 451 -3.25 -11.72 -11.11
C GLY A 451 -1.80 -12.21 -11.06
N CYS A 452 -0.91 -11.54 -10.34
CA CYS A 452 0.49 -11.92 -10.20
C CYS A 452 0.64 -13.33 -9.61
N ALA A 453 1.35 -14.21 -10.32
CA ALA A 453 1.61 -15.56 -9.83
C ALA A 453 2.65 -15.57 -8.71
N GLU A 454 3.68 -14.72 -8.79
CA GLU A 454 4.77 -14.64 -7.81
C GLU A 454 4.24 -14.34 -6.40
N THR A 455 3.40 -13.31 -6.26
CA THR A 455 2.83 -12.97 -4.94
C THR A 455 1.87 -14.03 -4.41
N SER A 456 1.28 -14.87 -5.27
CA SER A 456 0.51 -16.04 -4.80
C SER A 456 1.40 -17.05 -4.07
N TYR A 457 2.60 -17.32 -4.58
CA TYR A 457 3.56 -18.22 -3.95
C TYR A 457 4.16 -17.61 -2.68
N ALA A 458 4.61 -16.36 -2.74
CA ALA A 458 5.15 -15.65 -1.59
C ALA A 458 4.13 -15.61 -0.44
N ARG A 459 2.88 -15.30 -0.75
CA ARG A 459 1.77 -15.31 0.23
C ARG A 459 1.60 -16.70 0.87
N LEU A 460 1.58 -17.78 0.08
CA LEU A 460 1.44 -19.14 0.62
C LEU A 460 2.61 -19.51 1.54
N VAL A 461 3.83 -19.17 1.15
CA VAL A 461 5.02 -19.41 1.97
C VAL A 461 4.89 -18.65 3.30
N THR A 462 4.42 -17.40 3.27
CA THR A 462 4.19 -16.64 4.51
C THR A 462 3.08 -17.23 5.37
N GLN A 463 2.02 -17.80 4.80
CA GLN A 463 0.98 -18.50 5.59
C GLN A 463 1.51 -19.70 6.37
N LEU A 464 2.52 -20.38 5.83
CA LEU A 464 3.08 -21.59 6.43
C LEU A 464 4.20 -21.29 7.41
N PHE A 465 5.02 -20.27 7.15
CA PHE A 465 6.27 -20.01 7.85
C PHE A 465 6.43 -18.55 8.33
N GLY A 466 5.50 -17.65 7.99
CA GLY A 466 5.65 -16.19 8.13
C GLY A 466 5.92 -15.72 9.55
N ASP A 467 5.41 -16.40 10.55
CA ASP A 467 5.63 -16.11 11.96
C ASP A 467 7.11 -16.21 12.41
N ARG A 468 7.97 -16.84 11.61
CA ARG A 468 9.39 -17.07 11.89
C ARG A 468 10.31 -16.96 10.68
N MET A 469 9.92 -16.15 9.68
CA MET A 469 10.69 -15.94 8.45
C MET A 469 11.62 -14.72 8.54
N TYR A 470 12.81 -14.88 7.99
CA TYR A 470 13.64 -13.79 7.50
C TYR A 470 13.72 -13.87 5.99
N ILE A 471 13.51 -12.75 5.33
CA ILE A 471 13.51 -12.65 3.88
C ILE A 471 14.68 -11.80 3.44
N SER A 472 15.62 -12.43 2.73
CA SER A 472 16.68 -11.76 1.97
C SER A 472 16.19 -11.59 0.55
N ASN A 473 15.84 -10.36 0.18
CA ASN A 473 15.25 -10.04 -1.12
C ASN A 473 16.29 -9.40 -2.03
N ALA A 474 16.27 -9.76 -3.32
CA ALA A 474 17.05 -9.09 -4.35
C ALA A 474 16.22 -8.05 -5.10
N THR A 475 16.89 -7.10 -5.74
CA THR A 475 16.24 -6.09 -6.58
C THR A 475 15.50 -6.74 -7.76
N GLY A 476 14.23 -6.41 -7.93
CA GLY A 476 13.34 -6.95 -8.96
C GLY A 476 11.89 -6.68 -8.62
N CYS A 477 10.95 -7.48 -9.16
CA CYS A 477 9.52 -7.35 -8.85
C CYS A 477 9.24 -7.48 -7.35
N SER A 478 9.91 -8.41 -6.67
CA SER A 478 9.74 -8.66 -5.24
C SER A 478 10.17 -7.46 -4.36
N SER A 479 11.14 -6.65 -4.79
CA SER A 479 11.46 -5.39 -4.13
C SER A 479 10.42 -4.30 -4.41
N ILE A 480 9.85 -4.28 -5.62
CA ILE A 480 8.84 -3.28 -6.00
C ILE A 480 7.53 -3.50 -5.24
N TRP A 481 7.03 -4.74 -5.14
CA TRP A 481 5.80 -5.00 -4.41
C TRP A 481 5.99 -5.24 -2.91
N GLY A 482 7.20 -5.60 -2.45
CA GLY A 482 7.51 -5.90 -1.05
C GLY A 482 8.23 -4.80 -0.29
N GLY A 483 8.91 -3.88 -1.00
CA GLY A 483 9.82 -2.89 -0.43
C GLY A 483 9.31 -1.47 -0.18
N PRO A 484 8.08 -1.04 -0.57
CA PRO A 484 7.61 0.29 -0.18
C PRO A 484 7.53 0.41 1.35
N ALA A 485 8.49 1.12 1.94
CA ALA A 485 8.68 1.15 3.39
C ALA A 485 7.44 1.65 4.14
N ALA A 486 6.86 2.76 3.70
CA ALA A 486 5.67 3.32 4.32
C ALA A 486 4.40 2.45 4.14
N THR A 487 4.37 1.57 3.15
CA THR A 487 3.20 0.73 2.80
C THR A 487 3.56 -0.75 2.71
N SER A 488 4.32 -1.24 3.69
CA SER A 488 4.76 -2.63 3.69
C SER A 488 3.58 -3.61 3.60
N PRO A 489 3.57 -4.53 2.62
CA PRO A 489 2.54 -5.56 2.48
C PRO A 489 2.79 -6.76 3.40
N TYR A 490 3.98 -6.87 3.97
CA TYR A 490 4.23 -7.85 5.02
C TYR A 490 3.59 -7.38 6.31
N CYS A 491 2.99 -8.30 7.06
CA CYS A 491 2.26 -7.99 8.27
C CYS A 491 2.59 -8.97 9.40
N THR A 492 2.12 -8.67 10.59
CA THR A 492 2.30 -9.50 11.78
C THR A 492 0.98 -10.09 12.26
N ASP A 493 1.05 -11.14 13.06
CA ASP A 493 -0.08 -11.61 13.86
C ASP A 493 -0.38 -10.68 15.05
N LYS A 494 -1.41 -11.00 15.82
CA LYS A 494 -1.82 -10.22 17.01
C LYS A 494 -0.75 -10.18 18.12
N ASN A 495 0.24 -11.08 18.08
CA ASN A 495 1.36 -11.14 19.02
C ASN A 495 2.60 -10.37 18.51
N GLY A 496 2.53 -9.77 17.32
CA GLY A 496 3.63 -9.03 16.70
C GLY A 496 4.63 -9.92 15.95
N HIS A 497 4.35 -11.21 15.75
CA HIS A 497 5.20 -12.11 14.97
C HIS A 497 4.86 -12.03 13.49
N GLY A 498 5.88 -11.90 12.65
CA GLY A 498 5.75 -11.84 11.19
C GLY A 498 7.11 -11.91 10.51
N PRO A 499 7.15 -11.86 9.16
CA PRO A 499 8.40 -11.89 8.42
C PRO A 499 9.25 -10.65 8.69
N ALA A 500 10.55 -10.81 8.87
CA ALA A 500 11.50 -9.71 8.73
C ALA A 500 11.99 -9.67 7.27
N TRP A 501 11.95 -8.51 6.64
CA TRP A 501 12.32 -8.33 5.24
C TRP A 501 13.45 -7.32 5.10
N ALA A 502 14.46 -7.67 4.31
CA ALA A 502 15.51 -6.76 3.92
C ALA A 502 15.88 -6.97 2.45
N ASN A 503 16.21 -5.87 1.76
CA ASN A 503 16.62 -5.92 0.36
C ASN A 503 18.14 -5.82 0.24
N SER A 504 18.70 -6.61 -0.68
CA SER A 504 20.10 -6.49 -1.12
C SER A 504 20.14 -6.08 -2.60
N LEU A 505 21.35 -5.90 -3.13
CA LEU A 505 21.53 -5.84 -4.57
C LEU A 505 21.34 -7.24 -5.19
N PHE A 506 21.03 -7.28 -6.47
CA PHE A 506 20.82 -8.56 -7.18
C PHE A 506 22.07 -9.44 -7.13
N GLU A 507 23.24 -8.81 -7.27
CA GLU A 507 24.53 -9.48 -7.38
C GLU A 507 24.98 -10.16 -6.08
N ASP A 508 24.55 -9.67 -4.91
CA ASP A 508 25.04 -10.11 -3.60
C ASP A 508 23.94 -10.75 -2.72
N ASN A 509 22.79 -11.10 -3.30
CA ASN A 509 21.65 -11.60 -2.53
C ASN A 509 21.92 -12.97 -1.86
N ALA A 510 22.70 -13.82 -2.51
CA ALA A 510 23.09 -15.11 -1.95
C ALA A 510 23.97 -14.95 -0.71
N GLU A 511 24.95 -14.05 -0.78
CA GLU A 511 25.84 -13.69 0.32
C GLU A 511 25.10 -13.02 1.46
N HIS A 512 24.15 -12.13 1.14
CA HIS A 512 23.30 -11.46 2.11
C HIS A 512 22.43 -12.49 2.87
N GLY A 513 21.81 -13.43 2.16
CA GLY A 513 21.03 -14.52 2.78
C GLY A 513 21.89 -15.46 3.62
N LEU A 514 23.08 -15.79 3.15
CA LEU A 514 24.06 -16.58 3.92
C LEU A 514 24.50 -15.81 5.18
N GLY A 515 24.76 -14.52 5.05
CA GLY A 515 25.11 -13.68 6.21
C GLY A 515 24.03 -13.66 7.27
N MET A 516 22.76 -13.52 6.87
CA MET A 516 21.61 -13.63 7.78
C MET A 516 21.60 -15.00 8.50
N TYR A 517 21.81 -16.09 7.75
CA TYR A 517 21.83 -17.43 8.33
C TYR A 517 22.97 -17.58 9.35
N LEU A 518 24.18 -17.18 9.00
CA LEU A 518 25.34 -17.27 9.89
C LEU A 518 25.18 -16.41 11.15
N GLY A 519 24.59 -15.21 11.01
CA GLY A 519 24.28 -14.34 12.14
C GLY A 519 23.27 -14.99 13.11
N GLN A 520 22.20 -15.60 12.56
CA GLN A 520 21.23 -16.36 13.35
C GLN A 520 21.88 -17.56 14.06
N GLU A 521 22.70 -18.33 13.34
CA GLU A 521 23.38 -19.49 13.89
C GLU A 521 24.36 -19.11 15.01
N ALA A 522 25.18 -18.08 14.79
CA ALA A 522 26.10 -17.55 15.80
C ALA A 522 25.38 -17.10 17.07
N THR A 523 24.30 -16.36 16.94
CA THR A 523 23.50 -15.91 18.07
C THR A 523 22.87 -17.07 18.82
N ARG A 524 22.30 -18.06 18.11
CA ARG A 524 21.71 -19.26 18.75
C ARG A 524 22.76 -20.10 19.44
N ASN A 525 23.95 -20.25 18.88
CA ASN A 525 25.06 -20.96 19.50
C ASN A 525 25.50 -20.29 20.80
N ARG A 526 25.62 -18.95 20.79
CA ARG A 526 25.89 -18.15 22.00
C ARG A 526 24.80 -18.33 23.06
N LEU A 527 23.53 -18.33 22.67
CA LEU A 527 22.40 -18.57 23.59
C LEU A 527 22.44 -20.00 24.15
N ALA A 528 22.82 -21.00 23.34
CA ALA A 528 23.01 -22.35 23.81
C ALA A 528 24.12 -22.46 24.86
N ASP A 529 25.23 -21.75 24.70
CA ASP A 529 26.31 -21.73 25.69
C ASP A 529 25.88 -21.03 26.98
N LEU A 530 25.17 -19.90 26.91
CA LEU A 530 24.59 -19.26 28.08
C LEU A 530 23.56 -20.15 28.77
N THR A 531 22.76 -20.88 28.02
CA THR A 531 21.79 -21.85 28.56
C THR A 531 22.47 -23.02 29.28
N ARG A 532 23.55 -23.57 28.72
CA ARG A 532 24.36 -24.58 29.41
C ARG A 532 24.96 -24.07 30.71
N GLN A 533 25.48 -22.84 30.71
CA GLN A 533 25.96 -22.18 31.93
C GLN A 533 24.83 -22.04 32.97
N LEU A 534 23.63 -21.61 32.53
CA LEU A 534 22.46 -21.48 33.41
C LEU A 534 22.06 -22.81 34.05
N ILE A 535 22.05 -23.90 33.27
CA ILE A 535 21.76 -25.26 33.79
C ILE A 535 22.81 -25.69 34.85
N ALA A 536 24.07 -25.26 34.68
CA ALA A 536 25.16 -25.60 35.59
C ALA A 536 25.10 -24.79 36.90
N VAL A 537 24.35 -23.72 37.00
CA VAL A 537 24.16 -22.98 38.26
C VAL A 537 23.40 -23.86 39.25
N GLU A 538 24.02 -24.20 40.36
CA GLU A 538 23.49 -25.16 41.34
C GLU A 538 22.10 -24.81 41.85
N TRP A 539 21.89 -23.54 42.16
CA TRP A 539 20.67 -23.01 42.76
C TRP A 539 19.65 -22.40 41.77
N ALA A 540 19.86 -22.54 40.46
CA ALA A 540 18.84 -22.22 39.48
C ALA A 540 17.62 -23.15 39.63
N ARG A 541 16.42 -22.61 39.44
CA ARG A 541 15.15 -23.33 39.67
C ARG A 541 15.06 -24.58 38.80
N PRO A 542 14.60 -25.72 39.35
CA PRO A 542 14.53 -26.99 38.60
C PRO A 542 13.69 -26.87 37.32
N GLU A 543 12.54 -26.17 37.37
CA GLU A 543 11.63 -25.98 36.24
C GLU A 543 12.30 -25.17 35.11
N LEU A 544 13.15 -24.20 35.48
CA LEU A 544 13.93 -23.45 34.50
C LEU A 544 14.99 -24.32 33.84
N LYS A 545 15.67 -25.16 34.61
CA LYS A 545 16.66 -26.11 34.06
C LYS A 545 16.04 -27.14 33.12
N GLU A 546 14.85 -27.63 33.46
CA GLU A 546 14.11 -28.59 32.62
C GLU A 546 13.69 -27.93 31.28
N ALA A 547 13.11 -26.71 31.33
CA ALA A 547 12.74 -25.97 30.14
C ALA A 547 13.95 -25.60 29.27
N ALA A 548 15.07 -25.22 29.89
CA ALA A 548 16.33 -24.94 29.23
C ALA A 548 16.91 -26.17 28.52
N GLN A 549 16.90 -27.33 29.18
CA GLN A 549 17.37 -28.61 28.59
C GLN A 549 16.48 -29.00 27.41
N LYS A 550 15.17 -28.97 27.57
CA LYS A 550 14.22 -29.25 26.49
C LYS A 550 14.44 -28.35 25.26
N TRP A 551 14.75 -27.09 25.49
CA TRP A 551 15.09 -26.18 24.40
C TRP A 551 16.37 -26.57 23.67
N LEU A 552 17.45 -26.92 24.41
CA LEU A 552 18.69 -27.41 23.83
C LEU A 552 18.48 -28.68 22.98
N ASP A 553 17.68 -29.61 23.48
CA ASP A 553 17.40 -30.91 22.82
C ASP A 553 16.61 -30.74 21.52
N THR A 554 15.86 -29.64 21.39
CA THR A 554 14.99 -29.37 20.23
C THR A 554 15.56 -28.33 19.25
N MET A 555 16.76 -27.79 19.48
CA MET A 555 17.34 -26.70 18.66
C MET A 555 17.35 -26.99 17.16
N ALA A 556 17.48 -28.22 16.73
CA ALA A 556 17.51 -28.61 15.32
C ALA A 556 16.12 -28.82 14.72
N ASP A 557 15.10 -29.08 15.52
CA ASP A 557 13.72 -29.36 15.08
C ASP A 557 12.87 -28.08 15.13
N GLY A 558 12.49 -27.56 13.96
CA GLY A 558 11.77 -26.29 13.90
C GLY A 558 10.39 -26.28 14.57
N ALA A 559 9.65 -27.38 14.52
CA ALA A 559 8.32 -27.49 15.12
C ALA A 559 8.40 -27.71 16.65
N ALA A 560 9.22 -28.64 17.09
CA ALA A 560 9.43 -28.91 18.50
C ALA A 560 10.12 -27.74 19.22
N ASN A 561 11.07 -27.07 18.54
CA ASN A 561 11.76 -25.90 19.07
C ASN A 561 10.82 -24.71 19.29
N LYS A 562 9.83 -24.51 18.44
CA LYS A 562 8.84 -23.42 18.63
C LYS A 562 8.15 -23.51 19.98
N THR A 563 7.63 -24.72 20.33
CA THR A 563 6.97 -24.95 21.61
C THR A 563 7.98 -24.86 22.78
N ALA A 564 9.14 -25.48 22.64
CA ALA A 564 10.17 -25.44 23.66
C ALA A 564 10.71 -24.04 23.92
N SER A 565 10.84 -23.20 22.89
CA SER A 565 11.25 -21.80 23.02
C SER A 565 10.24 -20.98 23.82
N ALA A 566 8.94 -21.15 23.54
CA ALA A 566 7.88 -20.46 24.27
C ALA A 566 7.86 -20.87 25.76
N ASP A 567 7.97 -22.18 26.04
CA ASP A 567 8.05 -22.71 27.40
C ASP A 567 9.30 -22.17 28.13
N TYR A 568 10.44 -22.12 27.43
CA TYR A 568 11.69 -21.64 28.00
C TYR A 568 11.68 -20.13 28.28
N ILE A 569 11.16 -19.31 27.35
CA ILE A 569 10.98 -17.87 27.55
C ILE A 569 10.12 -17.62 28.79
N LYS A 570 8.98 -18.31 28.92
CA LYS A 570 8.11 -18.21 30.10
C LYS A 570 8.82 -18.58 31.39
N ALA A 571 9.63 -19.65 31.38
CA ALA A 571 10.42 -20.07 32.54
C ALA A 571 11.50 -19.04 32.89
N LEU A 572 12.16 -18.42 31.89
CA LEU A 572 13.12 -17.34 32.08
C LEU A 572 12.47 -16.11 32.71
N GLU A 573 11.36 -15.65 32.15
CA GLU A 573 10.63 -14.46 32.62
C GLU A 573 10.11 -14.65 34.07
N SER A 574 9.68 -15.86 34.42
CA SER A 574 9.24 -16.18 35.79
C SER A 574 10.38 -16.39 36.79
N SER A 575 11.62 -16.53 36.32
CA SER A 575 12.77 -16.84 37.16
C SER A 575 13.67 -15.66 37.48
N ILE A 576 13.56 -14.56 36.73
CA ILE A 576 14.33 -13.35 37.00
C ILE A 576 13.69 -12.54 38.12
N ALA A 577 14.47 -12.26 39.17
CA ALA A 577 14.01 -11.42 40.27
C ALA A 577 14.27 -9.94 39.97
N THR A 578 13.25 -9.12 40.05
CA THR A 578 13.40 -7.66 39.95
C THR A 578 14.02 -7.09 41.24
N VAL A 579 14.63 -5.92 41.13
CA VAL A 579 15.19 -5.23 42.30
C VAL A 579 14.09 -4.88 43.31
N ASP A 580 12.87 -4.61 42.87
CA ASP A 580 11.73 -4.34 43.74
C ASP A 580 11.27 -5.58 44.52
N GLU A 581 11.25 -6.76 43.89
CA GLU A 581 11.00 -8.04 44.57
C GLU A 581 12.08 -8.37 45.60
N LEU A 582 13.36 -8.09 45.28
CA LEU A 582 14.45 -8.24 46.23
C LEU A 582 14.30 -7.30 47.43
N ALA A 583 13.88 -6.05 47.21
CA ALA A 583 13.65 -5.09 48.28
C ALA A 583 12.55 -5.52 49.27
N GLY A 584 11.62 -6.35 48.83
CA GLY A 584 10.59 -6.99 49.67
C GLY A 584 11.09 -8.12 50.55
N ILE A 585 12.34 -8.57 50.39
CA ILE A 585 12.94 -9.64 51.19
C ILE A 585 13.97 -9.04 52.13
N GLU A 586 13.68 -9.04 53.44
CA GLU A 586 14.46 -8.31 54.47
C GLU A 586 15.99 -8.56 54.37
N LYS A 587 16.42 -9.81 54.15
CA LYS A 587 17.86 -10.14 54.02
C LYS A 587 18.55 -9.58 52.78
N PHE A 588 17.79 -9.16 51.77
CA PHE A 588 18.31 -8.63 50.48
C PHE A 588 18.04 -7.14 50.32
N LYS A 589 17.37 -6.49 51.27
CA LYS A 589 16.95 -5.09 51.20
C LYS A 589 18.10 -4.12 50.94
N ALA A 590 19.19 -4.24 51.70
CA ALA A 590 20.37 -3.39 51.55
C ALA A 590 21.02 -3.57 50.16
N HIS A 591 21.08 -4.81 49.66
CA HIS A 591 21.58 -5.11 48.31
C HIS A 591 20.68 -4.55 47.22
N ALA A 592 19.36 -4.65 47.40
CA ALA A 592 18.40 -4.05 46.46
C ALA A 592 18.50 -2.53 46.37
N GLU A 593 18.77 -1.84 47.53
CA GLU A 593 19.02 -0.39 47.58
C GLU A 593 20.30 -0.04 46.81
N GLU A 594 21.36 -0.82 46.95
CA GLU A 594 22.59 -0.65 46.18
C GLU A 594 22.39 -0.79 44.68
N LEU A 595 21.65 -1.81 44.25
CA LEU A 595 21.29 -2.04 42.84
C LEU A 595 20.43 -0.91 42.27
N LYS A 596 19.45 -0.41 43.05
CA LYS A 596 18.65 0.77 42.66
C LYS A 596 19.50 2.02 42.48
N ALA A 597 20.46 2.25 43.39
CA ALA A 597 21.38 3.38 43.29
C ALA A 597 22.27 3.31 42.03
N LYS A 598 22.54 2.09 41.52
CA LYS A 598 23.27 1.86 40.27
C LYS A 598 22.36 1.89 39.03
N GLY A 599 21.04 2.04 39.19
CA GLY A 599 20.08 2.05 38.10
C GLY A 599 19.74 0.66 37.55
N GLU A 600 20.09 -0.39 38.28
CA GLU A 600 19.81 -1.77 37.85
C GLU A 600 18.32 -2.12 38.03
N LYS A 601 17.78 -2.90 37.11
CA LYS A 601 16.38 -3.35 37.14
C LYS A 601 16.21 -4.73 37.77
N PHE A 602 17.25 -5.54 37.75
CA PHE A 602 17.19 -6.96 38.13
C PHE A 602 18.29 -7.31 39.11
N CYS A 603 18.11 -8.45 39.80
CA CYS A 603 19.12 -9.06 40.65
C CYS A 603 20.41 -9.34 39.86
N ASP A 604 21.56 -9.07 40.49
CA ASP A 604 22.88 -9.26 39.86
C ASP A 604 23.55 -10.61 40.17
N CYS A 605 22.80 -11.57 40.72
CA CYS A 605 23.33 -12.91 40.94
C CYS A 605 23.60 -13.63 39.58
N ASP A 606 24.46 -14.62 39.57
CA ASP A 606 24.91 -15.29 38.35
C ASP A 606 23.77 -15.89 37.55
N ALA A 607 22.74 -16.46 38.17
CA ALA A 607 21.56 -16.96 37.46
C ALA A 607 20.76 -15.80 36.82
N CYS A 608 20.48 -14.73 37.53
CA CYS A 608 19.72 -13.60 37.00
C CYS A 608 20.49 -12.88 35.87
N LYS A 609 21.81 -12.75 35.97
CA LYS A 609 22.65 -12.22 34.89
C LYS A 609 22.54 -13.07 33.62
N LEU A 610 22.63 -14.39 33.75
CA LEU A 610 22.46 -15.32 32.62
C LEU A 610 21.03 -15.25 32.04
N VAL A 611 20.01 -15.24 32.90
CA VAL A 611 18.61 -15.11 32.49
C VAL A 611 18.41 -13.78 31.72
N ALA A 612 18.92 -12.67 32.26
CA ALA A 612 18.80 -11.36 31.59
C ALA A 612 19.55 -11.34 30.25
N ALA A 613 20.75 -11.94 30.16
CA ALA A 613 21.51 -12.03 28.92
C ALA A 613 20.82 -12.91 27.87
N ILE A 614 20.11 -13.96 28.27
CA ILE A 614 19.33 -14.80 27.36
C ILE A 614 18.06 -14.09 26.93
N LEU A 615 17.35 -13.43 27.86
CA LEU A 615 16.12 -12.70 27.56
C LEU A 615 16.35 -11.49 26.64
N LYS A 616 17.55 -10.91 26.65
CA LYS A 616 17.91 -9.83 25.72
C LYS A 616 17.77 -10.21 24.25
N ASP A 617 18.07 -11.48 23.95
CA ASP A 617 18.02 -12.01 22.58
C ASP A 617 16.99 -13.15 22.47
N LYS A 618 15.90 -13.09 23.24
CA LYS A 618 14.90 -14.15 23.34
C LYS A 618 14.24 -14.51 22.01
N GLU A 619 14.15 -13.57 21.07
CA GLU A 619 13.61 -13.79 19.73
C GLU A 619 14.44 -14.79 18.91
N TYR A 620 15.71 -14.99 19.25
CA TYR A 620 16.58 -15.98 18.60
C TYR A 620 16.47 -17.39 19.22
N LEU A 621 15.75 -17.56 20.32
CA LEU A 621 15.52 -18.89 20.90
C LEU A 621 14.69 -19.77 19.94
N GLU A 622 13.71 -19.18 19.27
CA GLU A 622 12.96 -19.88 18.22
C GLU A 622 13.79 -20.00 16.94
N LYS A 623 13.79 -21.21 16.36
CA LYS A 623 14.48 -21.46 15.09
C LYS A 623 13.77 -20.72 13.96
N LYS A 624 14.45 -19.76 13.37
CA LYS A 624 13.96 -18.99 12.21
C LYS A 624 14.31 -19.71 10.89
N SER A 625 13.52 -19.44 9.87
CA SER A 625 13.80 -19.85 8.50
C SER A 625 14.28 -18.65 7.68
N ILE A 626 15.35 -18.83 6.89
CA ILE A 626 15.89 -17.82 5.99
C ILE A 626 15.42 -18.15 4.57
N TRP A 627 14.79 -17.18 3.92
CA TRP A 627 14.26 -17.31 2.57
C TRP A 627 14.93 -16.29 1.66
N ILE A 628 15.48 -16.77 0.54
CA ILE A 628 16.10 -15.92 -0.47
C ILE A 628 15.11 -15.76 -1.60
N PHE A 629 14.65 -14.54 -1.83
CA PHE A 629 13.82 -14.16 -2.97
C PHE A 629 14.70 -13.50 -4.01
N GLY A 630 14.89 -14.17 -5.15
CA GLY A 630 15.58 -13.64 -6.30
C GLY A 630 14.72 -12.57 -6.98
N GLY A 631 15.35 -11.48 -7.41
CA GLY A 631 14.72 -10.55 -8.32
C GLY A 631 14.65 -11.18 -9.71
N ASP A 632 13.46 -11.24 -10.28
CA ASP A 632 13.33 -11.66 -11.68
C ASP A 632 13.82 -10.56 -12.61
N GLY A 633 14.85 -10.90 -13.38
CA GLY A 633 15.31 -10.09 -14.52
C GLY A 633 14.40 -10.28 -15.72
#